data_e18255b2fa5a82df21c158df58af1b95
#
_entry.id   e18255b2fa5a82df21c158df58af1b95
#
_cell.length_a   1.000
_cell.length_b   1.000
_cell.length_c   1.000
_cell.angle_alpha   90.00
_cell.angle_beta   90.00
_cell.angle_gamma   90.00
#
_symmetry.space_group_name_H-M   'P 1'
#
loop_
_entity.id
_entity.type
_entity.pdbx_description
1 polymer ?
#
loop_
_entity_poly.entity_id
_entity_poly.type
_entity_poly.pdbx_seq_one_letter_code
_entity_poly.pdbx_strand_id
1 'polypeptide(L)'
;MKRVLLFFSFLLCGFILQAQKVGLVLSGGGAKGMTHIGIIRALEENNIPIDYITGTSMGAIIGSLYAMGYSPDDMEALLRSPDFKRWYSGKVEPKYEYYFKKNRPSPEFFNIRFAFRDSLHIKPQILPTSMVNPIQMNLVFVELFARATAACGGNFNKLFVPFRCIASDVYNKKPLVLSKGDLGDAVRASMSFPFVFKPIEIDSTLAYDGGIYNNFPTDVMREDFHQI
;
A
#
# COMPACT_ATOMS: atom_id res chain seq x y z
N MET A 1 -19.23 30.29 -48.96
CA MET A 1 -18.10 30.61 -48.09
C MET A 1 -18.46 30.66 -46.58
N LYS A 2 -19.45 31.44 -46.11
CA LYS A 2 -19.81 31.55 -44.70
C LYS A 2 -20.23 30.21 -44.02
N ARG A 3 -20.93 29.33 -44.71
CA ARG A 3 -21.36 28.00 -44.18
C ARG A 3 -20.18 27.02 -44.02
N VAL A 4 -19.19 27.11 -44.92
CA VAL A 4 -17.97 26.27 -44.84
C VAL A 4 -17.07 26.74 -43.69
N LEU A 5 -17.00 28.05 -43.44
CA LEU A 5 -16.24 28.61 -42.33
C LEU A 5 -16.85 28.20 -40.97
N LEU A 6 -18.19 28.19 -40.85
CA LEU A 6 -18.92 27.73 -39.67
C LEU A 6 -18.68 26.24 -39.37
N PHE A 7 -18.65 25.42 -40.42
CA PHE A 7 -18.39 23.99 -40.30
C PHE A 7 -16.96 23.71 -39.84
N PHE A 8 -15.98 24.46 -40.38
CA PHE A 8 -14.56 24.38 -39.96
C PHE A 8 -14.36 24.90 -38.54
N SER A 9 -15.07 25.95 -38.12
CA SER A 9 -15.03 26.46 -36.73
C SER A 9 -15.62 25.45 -35.75
N PHE A 10 -16.68 24.73 -36.09
CA PHE A 10 -17.26 23.67 -35.25
C PHE A 10 -16.34 22.44 -35.17
N LEU A 11 -15.63 22.11 -36.27
CA LEU A 11 -14.63 21.03 -36.28
C LEU A 11 -13.41 21.38 -35.42
N LEU A 12 -12.93 22.64 -35.44
CA LEU A 12 -11.83 23.08 -34.61
C LEU A 12 -12.18 23.11 -33.11
N CYS A 13 -13.41 23.45 -32.72
CA CYS A 13 -13.86 23.41 -31.33
C CYS A 13 -13.89 21.99 -30.75
N GLY A 14 -14.10 20.96 -31.60
CA GLY A 14 -14.10 19.57 -31.15
C GLY A 14 -12.73 19.02 -30.72
N PHE A 15 -11.62 19.67 -31.11
CA PHE A 15 -10.27 19.20 -30.79
C PHE A 15 -9.68 19.75 -29.46
N ILE A 16 -10.40 20.62 -28.74
CA ILE A 16 -9.89 21.25 -27.51
C ILE A 16 -10.54 20.66 -26.24
N LEU A 17 -11.36 19.65 -26.35
CA LEU A 17 -11.87 18.93 -25.19
C LEU A 17 -10.78 17.94 -24.70
N GLN A 18 -9.71 18.46 -24.07
CA GLN A 18 -8.91 17.63 -23.20
C GLN A 18 -9.78 17.24 -22.02
N ALA A 19 -10.17 15.97 -21.95
CA ALA A 19 -10.86 15.45 -20.79
C ALA A 19 -9.97 15.68 -19.57
N GLN A 20 -10.50 16.35 -18.57
CA GLN A 20 -9.80 16.56 -17.29
C GLN A 20 -9.51 15.20 -16.66
N LYS A 21 -8.27 14.94 -16.33
CA LYS A 21 -7.88 13.71 -15.65
C LYS A 21 -8.14 13.81 -14.15
N VAL A 22 -8.51 12.70 -13.55
CA VAL A 22 -8.85 12.62 -12.14
C VAL A 22 -7.79 11.82 -11.40
N GLY A 23 -7.13 12.47 -10.46
CA GLY A 23 -6.18 11.83 -9.53
C GLY A 23 -6.85 11.55 -8.18
N LEU A 24 -6.77 10.30 -7.71
CA LEU A 24 -7.30 9.88 -6.43
C LEU A 24 -6.18 9.76 -5.39
N VAL A 25 -6.28 10.53 -4.30
CA VAL A 25 -5.32 10.50 -3.20
C VAL A 25 -5.95 9.81 -1.99
N LEU A 26 -5.32 8.74 -1.53
CA LEU A 26 -5.81 7.88 -0.45
C LEU A 26 -4.88 7.97 0.77
N SER A 27 -5.41 8.49 1.87
CA SER A 27 -4.66 8.64 3.12
C SER A 27 -4.49 7.31 3.87
N GLY A 28 -3.49 7.26 4.72
CA GLY A 28 -3.42 6.27 5.78
C GLY A 28 -4.49 6.50 6.85
N GLY A 29 -4.83 5.47 7.61
CA GLY A 29 -5.82 5.59 8.68
C GLY A 29 -6.25 4.27 9.30
N GLY A 30 -5.52 3.19 9.06
CA GLY A 30 -5.86 1.86 9.56
C GLY A 30 -7.28 1.45 9.16
N ALA A 31 -8.07 0.94 10.11
CA ALA A 31 -9.43 0.47 9.82
C ALA A 31 -10.35 1.55 9.21
N LYS A 32 -10.13 2.83 9.53
CA LYS A 32 -10.91 3.94 8.93
C LYS A 32 -10.65 4.09 7.44
N GLY A 33 -9.46 3.72 6.96
CA GLY A 33 -9.13 3.79 5.54
C GLY A 33 -9.96 2.83 4.66
N MET A 34 -10.67 1.85 5.24
CA MET A 34 -11.60 1.00 4.49
C MET A 34 -12.74 1.81 3.85
N THR A 35 -13.05 3.01 4.35
CA THR A 35 -14.03 3.91 3.76
C THR A 35 -13.64 4.36 2.34
N HIS A 36 -12.36 4.27 1.98
CA HIS A 36 -11.90 4.58 0.61
C HIS A 36 -12.58 3.71 -0.45
N ILE A 37 -12.97 2.47 -0.12
CA ILE A 37 -13.72 1.60 -1.05
C ILE A 37 -15.05 2.25 -1.42
N GLY A 38 -15.76 2.82 -0.44
CA GLY A 38 -17.01 3.53 -0.69
C GLY A 38 -16.84 4.76 -1.57
N ILE A 39 -15.71 5.47 -1.45
CA ILE A 39 -15.39 6.61 -2.33
C ILE A 39 -15.14 6.13 -3.76
N ILE A 40 -14.34 5.07 -3.93
CA ILE A 40 -14.07 4.49 -5.26
C ILE A 40 -15.38 4.01 -5.91
N ARG A 41 -16.22 3.30 -5.16
CA ARG A 41 -17.55 2.86 -5.63
C ARG A 41 -18.41 4.04 -6.09
N ALA A 42 -18.48 5.11 -5.29
CA ALA A 42 -19.25 6.28 -5.65
C ALA A 42 -18.73 6.99 -6.92
N LEU A 43 -17.41 7.01 -7.14
CA LEU A 43 -16.82 7.54 -8.36
C LEU A 43 -17.21 6.70 -9.58
N GLU A 44 -17.11 5.36 -9.49
CA GLU A 44 -17.51 4.45 -10.57
C GLU A 44 -19.00 4.55 -10.90
N GLU A 45 -19.88 4.55 -9.88
CA GLU A 45 -21.33 4.67 -10.06
C GLU A 45 -21.74 5.99 -10.73
N ASN A 46 -20.94 7.03 -10.57
CA ASN A 46 -21.15 8.33 -11.22
C ASN A 46 -20.34 8.50 -12.52
N ASN A 47 -19.73 7.43 -13.03
CA ASN A 47 -18.92 7.42 -14.25
C ASN A 47 -17.76 8.45 -14.20
N ILE A 48 -17.20 8.68 -13.03
CA ILE A 48 -16.00 9.52 -12.86
C ILE A 48 -14.78 8.62 -12.97
N PRO A 49 -13.98 8.76 -14.05
CA PRO A 49 -12.79 7.92 -14.24
C PRO A 49 -11.73 8.25 -13.19
N ILE A 50 -10.95 7.23 -12.79
CA ILE A 50 -9.79 7.40 -11.92
C ILE A 50 -8.56 7.15 -12.79
N ASP A 51 -7.85 8.22 -13.16
CA ASP A 51 -6.69 8.15 -14.06
C ASP A 51 -5.39 7.87 -13.33
N TYR A 52 -5.27 8.28 -12.06
CA TYR A 52 -4.06 8.14 -11.23
C TYR A 52 -4.43 7.91 -9.78
N ILE A 53 -3.58 7.15 -9.07
CA ILE A 53 -3.76 6.91 -7.63
C ILE A 53 -2.44 7.14 -6.90
N THR A 54 -2.50 7.84 -5.77
CA THR A 54 -1.45 7.85 -4.76
C THR A 54 -2.02 7.36 -3.43
N GLY A 55 -1.25 6.55 -2.70
CA GLY A 55 -1.75 5.97 -1.45
C GLY A 55 -0.69 5.79 -0.38
N THR A 56 -1.11 5.96 0.87
CA THR A 56 -0.29 5.74 2.07
C THR A 56 -0.98 4.73 2.99
N SER A 57 -0.24 3.76 3.53
CA SER A 57 -0.73 2.78 4.52
C SER A 57 -2.00 2.05 4.04
N MET A 58 -3.13 2.16 4.71
CA MET A 58 -4.39 1.56 4.24
C MET A 58 -4.80 2.10 2.86
N GLY A 59 -4.53 3.38 2.58
CA GLY A 59 -4.75 3.97 1.26
C GLY A 59 -3.86 3.33 0.18
N ALA A 60 -2.65 2.88 0.54
CA ALA A 60 -1.79 2.13 -0.36
C ALA A 60 -2.34 0.73 -0.64
N ILE A 61 -2.89 0.04 0.38
CA ILE A 61 -3.52 -1.27 0.20
C ILE A 61 -4.71 -1.15 -0.76
N ILE A 62 -5.65 -0.25 -0.48
CA ILE A 62 -6.86 -0.09 -1.30
C ILE A 62 -6.52 0.44 -2.69
N GLY A 63 -5.63 1.44 -2.76
CA GLY A 63 -5.21 2.02 -4.03
C GLY A 63 -4.48 1.02 -4.93
N SER A 64 -3.63 0.16 -4.36
CA SER A 64 -2.95 -0.89 -5.13
C SER A 64 -3.89 -1.99 -5.61
N LEU A 65 -4.86 -2.40 -4.80
CA LEU A 65 -5.89 -3.36 -5.21
C LEU A 65 -6.68 -2.82 -6.40
N TYR A 66 -7.14 -1.57 -6.32
CA TYR A 66 -7.84 -0.93 -7.44
C TYR A 66 -6.94 -0.76 -8.65
N ALA A 67 -5.70 -0.34 -8.46
CA ALA A 67 -4.71 -0.18 -9.52
C ALA A 67 -4.37 -1.51 -10.23
N MET A 68 -4.61 -2.65 -9.60
CA MET A 68 -4.50 -3.98 -10.20
C MET A 68 -5.77 -4.44 -10.93
N GLY A 69 -6.88 -3.70 -10.80
CA GLY A 69 -8.17 -4.01 -11.43
C GLY A 69 -9.17 -4.74 -10.52
N TYR A 70 -9.00 -4.71 -9.19
CA TYR A 70 -10.03 -5.20 -8.26
C TYR A 70 -11.23 -4.25 -8.28
N SER A 71 -12.43 -4.81 -8.35
CA SER A 71 -13.65 -4.05 -8.17
C SER A 71 -13.86 -3.64 -6.70
N PRO A 72 -14.66 -2.61 -6.41
CA PRO A 72 -15.04 -2.27 -5.03
C PRO A 72 -15.64 -3.44 -4.25
N ASP A 73 -16.40 -4.31 -4.91
CA ASP A 73 -17.00 -5.49 -4.27
C ASP A 73 -15.96 -6.54 -3.92
N ASP A 74 -14.99 -6.80 -4.81
CA ASP A 74 -13.88 -7.73 -4.54
C ASP A 74 -13.00 -7.23 -3.39
N MET A 75 -12.71 -5.92 -3.36
CA MET A 75 -11.95 -5.30 -2.28
C MET A 75 -12.70 -5.41 -0.95
N GLU A 76 -14.00 -5.14 -0.93
CA GLU A 76 -14.82 -5.27 0.28
C GLU A 76 -14.86 -6.71 0.77
N ALA A 77 -15.08 -7.68 -0.13
CA ALA A 77 -15.07 -9.10 0.19
C ALA A 77 -13.72 -9.54 0.79
N LEU A 78 -12.60 -9.12 0.19
CA LEU A 78 -11.25 -9.39 0.69
C LEU A 78 -11.05 -8.84 2.10
N LEU A 79 -11.34 -7.56 2.31
CA LEU A 79 -11.08 -6.90 3.60
C LEU A 79 -12.03 -7.36 4.73
N ARG A 80 -13.22 -7.84 4.40
CA ARG A 80 -14.15 -8.45 5.36
C ARG A 80 -13.85 -9.91 5.66
N SER A 81 -12.95 -10.55 4.90
CA SER A 81 -12.64 -11.96 5.04
C SER A 81 -12.00 -12.26 6.41
N PRO A 82 -12.24 -13.45 6.98
CA PRO A 82 -11.53 -13.91 8.18
C PRO A 82 -10.02 -13.98 7.95
N ASP A 83 -9.60 -14.21 6.71
CA ASP A 83 -8.21 -14.29 6.32
C ASP A 83 -7.51 -12.95 6.49
N PHE A 84 -8.10 -11.85 6.02
CA PHE A 84 -7.55 -10.51 6.21
C PHE A 84 -7.33 -10.20 7.69
N LYS A 85 -8.30 -10.59 8.55
CA LYS A 85 -8.15 -10.45 10.01
C LYS A 85 -6.97 -11.24 10.57
N ARG A 86 -6.71 -12.42 10.05
CA ARG A 86 -5.54 -13.25 10.44
C ARG A 86 -4.25 -12.58 10.00
N TRP A 87 -4.20 -12.04 8.78
CA TRP A 87 -3.00 -11.41 8.22
C TRP A 87 -2.51 -10.24 9.08
N TYR A 88 -3.38 -9.28 9.38
CA TYR A 88 -2.97 -8.12 10.16
C TYR A 88 -2.78 -8.41 11.66
N SER A 89 -3.39 -9.50 12.19
CA SER A 89 -3.19 -9.91 13.58
C SER A 89 -1.96 -10.78 13.78
N GLY A 90 -1.32 -11.24 12.69
CA GLY A 90 -0.17 -12.15 12.73
C GLY A 90 -0.49 -13.55 13.27
N LYS A 91 -1.77 -13.92 13.37
CA LYS A 91 -2.18 -15.23 13.84
C LYS A 91 -2.02 -16.27 12.74
N VAL A 92 -1.31 -17.33 13.04
CA VAL A 92 -1.14 -18.48 12.14
C VAL A 92 -2.33 -19.42 12.30
N GLU A 93 -2.81 -20.00 11.19
CA GLU A 93 -3.82 -21.06 11.30
C GLU A 93 -3.27 -22.24 12.10
N PRO A 94 -4.07 -22.83 13.03
CA PRO A 94 -3.63 -23.95 13.86
C PRO A 94 -3.09 -25.14 13.06
N LYS A 95 -3.57 -25.36 11.83
CA LYS A 95 -3.12 -26.45 10.95
C LYS A 95 -1.67 -26.28 10.48
N TYR A 96 -1.12 -25.03 10.47
CA TYR A 96 0.26 -24.74 10.11
C TYR A 96 1.17 -24.58 11.34
N GLU A 97 0.62 -24.65 12.55
CA GLU A 97 1.43 -24.66 13.77
C GLU A 97 2.06 -26.03 13.99
N TYR A 98 3.39 -26.06 14.05
CA TYR A 98 4.11 -27.30 14.40
C TYR A 98 3.74 -27.76 15.80
N TYR A 99 3.10 -28.92 15.91
CA TYR A 99 2.58 -29.49 17.15
C TYR A 99 3.65 -29.63 18.25
N PHE A 100 4.90 -29.89 17.85
CA PHE A 100 6.03 -30.11 18.76
C PHE A 100 6.75 -28.85 19.24
N LYS A 101 6.39 -27.67 18.73
CA LYS A 101 7.00 -26.38 19.10
C LYS A 101 6.04 -25.37 19.69
N LYS A 102 4.87 -25.81 20.15
CA LYS A 102 3.98 -24.92 20.92
C LYS A 102 4.68 -24.50 22.20
N ASN A 103 5.09 -23.24 22.27
CA ASN A 103 5.47 -22.65 23.54
C ASN A 103 4.25 -22.77 24.46
N ARG A 104 4.43 -23.39 25.62
CA ARG A 104 3.39 -23.42 26.65
C ARG A 104 3.00 -21.98 26.97
N PRO A 105 1.71 -21.66 27.14
CA PRO A 105 1.32 -20.35 27.60
C PRO A 105 2.07 -20.06 28.91
N SER A 106 2.94 -19.05 28.87
CA SER A 106 3.64 -18.58 30.07
C SER A 106 2.91 -17.34 30.57
N PRO A 107 2.67 -17.20 31.86
CA PRO A 107 2.12 -15.99 32.46
C PRO A 107 3.12 -14.81 32.44
N GLU A 108 4.25 -14.95 31.76
CA GLU A 108 5.30 -13.94 31.70
C GLU A 108 4.83 -12.71 30.90
N PHE A 109 4.73 -11.58 31.58
CA PHE A 109 4.50 -10.28 30.96
C PHE A 109 5.74 -9.74 30.23
N PHE A 110 6.93 -10.16 30.64
CA PHE A 110 8.20 -9.75 30.05
C PHE A 110 9.13 -10.95 29.93
N ASN A 111 9.71 -11.14 28.75
CA ASN A 111 10.74 -12.16 28.53
C ASN A 111 12.01 -11.45 28.06
N ILE A 112 13.05 -11.44 28.91
CA ILE A 112 14.36 -10.88 28.57
C ILE A 112 15.23 -12.02 28.06
N ARG A 113 15.54 -12.03 26.75
CA ARG A 113 16.45 -13.00 26.15
C ARG A 113 17.86 -12.43 26.15
N PHE A 114 18.77 -13.10 26.84
CA PHE A 114 20.19 -12.83 26.74
C PHE A 114 20.78 -13.74 25.65
N ALA A 115 21.29 -13.18 24.57
CA ALA A 115 22.06 -13.92 23.58
C ALA A 115 23.54 -13.72 23.86
N PHE A 116 24.22 -14.78 24.33
CA PHE A 116 25.69 -14.81 24.43
C PHE A 116 26.23 -15.20 23.06
N ARG A 117 26.83 -14.28 22.35
CA ARG A 117 27.58 -14.51 21.14
C ARG A 117 28.98 -13.98 21.36
N ASP A 118 29.99 -14.74 21.11
CA ASP A 118 31.45 -14.65 21.32
C ASP A 118 32.14 -13.29 21.56
N SER A 119 31.44 -12.26 21.90
CA SER A 119 31.99 -10.99 22.34
C SER A 119 31.03 -10.35 23.35
N LEU A 120 31.60 -9.86 24.43
CA LEU A 120 30.99 -9.28 25.65
C LEU A 120 29.99 -8.10 25.42
N HIS A 121 29.20 -8.10 24.35
CA HIS A 121 28.18 -7.09 24.15
C HIS A 121 26.79 -7.70 24.43
N ILE A 122 26.41 -7.63 25.71
CA ILE A 122 25.04 -7.85 26.15
C ILE A 122 24.21 -6.70 25.60
N LYS A 123 23.44 -6.96 24.52
CA LYS A 123 22.35 -6.06 24.07
C LYS A 123 21.06 -6.57 24.70
N PRO A 124 20.60 -6.01 25.82
CA PRO A 124 19.31 -6.39 26.38
C PRO A 124 18.22 -5.89 25.41
N GLN A 125 17.55 -6.81 24.74
CA GLN A 125 16.36 -6.47 23.97
C GLN A 125 15.18 -6.40 24.95
N ILE A 126 15.02 -5.24 25.59
CA ILE A 126 14.04 -5.02 26.65
C ILE A 126 12.63 -4.84 26.08
N LEU A 127 12.52 -4.36 24.83
CA LEU A 127 11.24 -4.14 24.16
C LEU A 127 11.15 -5.00 22.91
N PRO A 128 9.98 -5.59 22.63
CA PRO A 128 9.76 -6.26 21.36
C PRO A 128 9.85 -5.25 20.22
N THR A 129 10.56 -5.59 19.16
CA THR A 129 10.72 -4.73 17.98
C THR A 129 9.43 -4.60 17.17
N SER A 130 8.48 -5.52 17.39
CA SER A 130 7.15 -5.49 16.77
C SER A 130 6.17 -6.32 17.60
N MET A 131 4.92 -5.86 17.68
CA MET A 131 3.85 -6.58 18.39
C MET A 131 3.22 -7.68 17.51
N VAL A 132 3.27 -7.54 16.20
CA VAL A 132 2.63 -8.46 15.24
C VAL A 132 3.70 -9.22 14.47
N ASN A 133 3.53 -10.53 14.35
CA ASN A 133 4.38 -11.36 13.49
C ASN A 133 4.04 -11.06 12.01
N PRO A 134 4.98 -10.53 11.21
CA PRO A 134 4.71 -10.11 9.85
C PRO A 134 4.66 -11.26 8.84
N ILE A 135 5.02 -12.50 9.21
CA ILE A 135 5.21 -13.60 8.27
C ILE A 135 3.93 -13.85 7.45
N GLN A 136 2.76 -13.89 8.08
CA GLN A 136 1.50 -14.12 7.38
C GLN A 136 1.22 -13.02 6.37
N MET A 137 1.39 -11.77 6.78
CA MET A 137 1.19 -10.61 5.91
C MET A 137 2.17 -10.62 4.73
N ASN A 138 3.44 -10.92 4.98
CA ASN A 138 4.45 -10.96 3.92
C ASN A 138 4.11 -12.03 2.88
N LEU A 139 3.74 -13.26 3.31
CA LEU A 139 3.37 -14.33 2.40
C LEU A 139 2.17 -13.97 1.54
N VAL A 140 1.15 -13.41 2.16
CA VAL A 140 -0.07 -13.00 1.46
C VAL A 140 0.19 -11.88 0.47
N PHE A 141 1.01 -10.90 0.83
CA PHE A 141 1.34 -9.81 -0.09
C PHE A 141 2.12 -10.31 -1.31
N VAL A 142 3.04 -11.26 -1.12
CA VAL A 142 3.68 -11.93 -2.26
C VAL A 142 2.64 -12.62 -3.13
N GLU A 143 1.73 -13.41 -2.56
CA GLU A 143 0.70 -14.13 -3.32
C GLU A 143 -0.25 -13.17 -4.05
N LEU A 144 -0.73 -12.12 -3.35
CA LEU A 144 -1.71 -11.18 -3.85
C LEU A 144 -1.15 -10.29 -4.98
N PHE A 145 0.08 -9.81 -4.82
CA PHE A 145 0.66 -8.79 -5.70
C PHE A 145 1.60 -9.34 -6.78
N ALA A 146 2.09 -10.59 -6.66
CA ALA A 146 3.08 -11.14 -7.59
C ALA A 146 2.65 -11.11 -9.06
N ARG A 147 1.38 -11.45 -9.34
CA ARG A 147 0.85 -11.43 -10.72
C ARG A 147 0.84 -10.03 -11.30
N ALA A 148 0.43 -9.04 -10.52
CA ALA A 148 0.39 -7.65 -10.95
C ALA A 148 1.80 -7.09 -11.15
N THR A 149 2.73 -7.40 -10.23
CA THR A 149 4.16 -7.06 -10.36
C THR A 149 4.74 -7.61 -11.65
N ALA A 150 4.50 -8.89 -11.95
CA ALA A 150 4.96 -9.52 -13.16
C ALA A 150 4.33 -8.91 -14.43
N ALA A 151 3.03 -8.67 -14.42
CA ALA A 151 2.31 -8.11 -15.56
C ALA A 151 2.76 -6.68 -15.90
N CYS A 152 3.02 -5.84 -14.89
CA CYS A 152 3.51 -4.46 -15.11
C CYS A 152 5.04 -4.40 -15.29
N GLY A 153 5.76 -5.52 -15.15
CA GLY A 153 7.22 -5.57 -15.21
C GLY A 153 7.87 -4.73 -14.12
N GLY A 154 7.26 -4.63 -12.95
CA GLY A 154 7.72 -3.83 -11.84
C GLY A 154 7.61 -2.31 -12.06
N ASN A 155 6.89 -1.84 -13.06
CA ASN A 155 6.66 -0.41 -13.31
C ASN A 155 5.20 -0.07 -13.01
N PHE A 156 4.93 0.64 -11.93
CA PHE A 156 3.58 0.93 -11.46
C PHE A 156 2.79 1.89 -12.37
N ASN A 157 3.45 2.54 -13.35
CA ASN A 157 2.75 3.28 -14.40
C ASN A 157 2.03 2.35 -15.40
N LYS A 158 2.37 1.05 -15.42
CA LYS A 158 1.78 0.05 -16.31
C LYS A 158 0.71 -0.79 -15.63
N LEU A 159 0.35 -0.50 -14.38
CA LEU A 159 -0.83 -1.06 -13.74
C LEU A 159 -2.09 -0.58 -14.45
N PHE A 160 -3.23 -1.20 -14.18
CA PHE A 160 -4.52 -0.79 -14.74
C PHE A 160 -4.81 0.69 -14.49
N VAL A 161 -4.49 1.20 -13.28
CA VAL A 161 -4.38 2.62 -13.00
C VAL A 161 -2.96 2.91 -12.52
N PRO A 162 -2.23 3.90 -13.08
CA PRO A 162 -0.93 4.31 -12.60
C PRO A 162 -0.93 4.65 -11.11
N PHE A 163 0.03 4.10 -10.37
CA PHE A 163 0.01 4.12 -8.92
C PHE A 163 1.32 4.62 -8.30
N ARG A 164 1.20 5.35 -7.18
CA ARG A 164 2.32 5.69 -6.29
C ARG A 164 2.03 5.19 -4.89
N CYS A 165 2.99 4.50 -4.32
CA CYS A 165 2.95 4.01 -2.96
C CYS A 165 3.90 4.83 -2.09
N ILE A 166 3.43 5.33 -0.95
CA ILE A 166 4.24 6.18 -0.08
C ILE A 166 4.67 5.40 1.15
N ALA A 167 5.98 5.32 1.35
CA ALA A 167 6.61 4.84 2.56
C ALA A 167 7.43 5.97 3.22
N SER A 168 8.16 5.67 4.29
CA SER A 168 8.99 6.63 5.01
C SER A 168 10.41 6.10 5.17
N ASP A 169 11.38 6.86 4.71
CA ASP A 169 12.79 6.70 5.04
C ASP A 169 13.08 7.43 6.36
N VAL A 170 13.08 6.66 7.45
CA VAL A 170 13.26 7.23 8.79
C VAL A 170 14.68 7.69 9.04
N TYR A 171 15.66 7.07 8.37
CA TYR A 171 17.06 7.45 8.51
C TYR A 171 17.32 8.84 7.92
N ASN A 172 16.86 9.07 6.68
CA ASN A 172 17.00 10.36 5.98
C ASN A 172 15.84 11.33 6.29
N LYS A 173 14.87 10.94 7.12
CA LYS A 173 13.73 11.76 7.57
C LYS A 173 12.91 12.37 6.42
N LYS A 174 12.57 11.55 5.43
CA LYS A 174 11.84 11.99 4.24
C LYS A 174 10.82 10.95 3.78
N PRO A 175 9.79 11.35 3.03
CA PRO A 175 8.93 10.40 2.35
C PRO A 175 9.72 9.63 1.29
N LEU A 176 9.35 8.37 1.08
CA LEU A 176 9.85 7.48 0.06
C LEU A 176 8.73 7.19 -0.93
N VAL A 177 8.81 7.75 -2.12
CA VAL A 177 7.83 7.55 -3.19
C VAL A 177 8.23 6.33 -4.01
N LEU A 178 7.39 5.29 -3.98
CA LEU A 178 7.61 4.03 -4.68
C LEU A 178 6.74 3.97 -5.92
N SER A 179 7.37 3.93 -7.09
CA SER A 179 6.76 3.89 -8.42
C SER A 179 7.17 2.66 -9.24
N LYS A 180 8.07 1.86 -8.69
CA LYS A 180 8.64 0.66 -9.33
C LYS A 180 9.12 -0.35 -8.30
N GLY A 181 9.41 -1.57 -8.77
CA GLY A 181 9.90 -2.68 -7.96
C GLY A 181 8.80 -3.71 -7.72
N ASP A 182 8.88 -4.44 -6.61
CA ASP A 182 7.82 -5.34 -6.18
C ASP A 182 6.68 -4.55 -5.52
N LEU A 183 5.46 -4.75 -6.04
CA LEU A 183 4.28 -4.02 -5.55
C LEU A 183 3.91 -4.46 -4.13
N GLY A 184 4.07 -5.74 -3.82
CA GLY A 184 3.81 -6.28 -2.48
C GLY A 184 4.75 -5.68 -1.44
N ASP A 185 6.04 -5.60 -1.76
CA ASP A 185 7.02 -4.96 -0.88
C ASP A 185 6.75 -3.47 -0.69
N ALA A 186 6.39 -2.76 -1.77
CA ALA A 186 6.04 -1.35 -1.70
C ALA A 186 4.85 -1.09 -0.76
N VAL A 187 3.77 -1.87 -0.94
CA VAL A 187 2.57 -1.75 -0.09
C VAL A 187 2.88 -2.19 1.35
N ARG A 188 3.70 -3.25 1.51
CA ARG A 188 4.13 -3.73 2.82
C ARG A 188 4.99 -2.70 3.56
N ALA A 189 5.86 -1.98 2.86
CA ALA A 189 6.62 -0.86 3.42
C ALA A 189 5.69 0.25 3.92
N SER A 190 4.76 0.65 3.05
CA SER A 190 3.80 1.73 3.33
C SER A 190 2.94 1.49 4.57
N MET A 191 2.69 0.24 4.95
CA MET A 191 1.92 -0.13 6.14
C MET A 191 2.76 -0.56 7.35
N SER A 192 4.07 -0.42 7.29
CA SER A 192 4.99 -0.80 8.38
C SER A 192 4.95 0.18 9.56
N PHE A 193 3.80 0.25 10.24
CA PHE A 193 3.62 1.16 11.37
C PHE A 193 4.59 0.79 12.51
N PRO A 194 5.35 1.77 13.04
CA PRO A 194 6.33 1.53 14.10
C PRO A 194 5.71 0.79 15.29
N PHE A 195 6.47 -0.12 15.90
CA PHE A 195 6.10 -1.01 17.01
C PHE A 195 5.04 -2.07 16.67
N VAL A 196 4.19 -1.87 15.66
CA VAL A 196 3.19 -2.89 15.24
C VAL A 196 3.84 -3.87 14.29
N PHE A 197 4.43 -3.39 13.19
CA PHE A 197 5.10 -4.21 12.19
C PHE A 197 6.58 -3.89 12.09
N LYS A 198 7.38 -4.90 11.78
CA LYS A 198 8.79 -4.68 11.42
C LYS A 198 8.86 -3.91 10.11
N PRO A 199 9.80 -2.95 10.00
CA PRO A 199 10.11 -2.31 8.74
C PRO A 199 10.65 -3.34 7.75
N ILE A 200 10.63 -2.99 6.47
CA ILE A 200 11.28 -3.78 5.43
C ILE A 200 12.34 -2.93 4.73
N GLU A 201 13.29 -3.60 4.11
CA GLU A 201 14.35 -2.95 3.35
C GLU A 201 13.96 -2.90 1.87
N ILE A 202 13.97 -1.70 1.29
CA ILE A 202 13.76 -1.46 -0.14
C ILE A 202 14.94 -0.65 -0.65
N ASP A 203 15.65 -1.17 -1.64
CA ASP A 203 16.84 -0.54 -2.24
C ASP A 203 17.82 -0.03 -1.17
N SER A 204 18.18 -0.90 -0.19
CA SER A 204 19.07 -0.58 0.94
C SER A 204 18.54 0.53 1.88
N THR A 205 17.28 0.89 1.77
CA THR A 205 16.60 1.84 2.66
C THR A 205 15.62 1.13 3.56
N LEU A 206 15.74 1.34 4.88
CA LEU A 206 14.81 0.80 5.86
C LEU A 206 13.51 1.62 5.84
N ALA A 207 12.47 1.03 5.27
CA ALA A 207 11.20 1.68 5.03
C ALA A 207 10.16 1.37 6.11
N TYR A 208 9.51 2.43 6.58
CA TYR A 208 8.40 2.42 7.52
C TYR A 208 7.12 2.96 6.89
N ASP A 209 6.01 2.93 7.65
CA ASP A 209 4.72 3.48 7.23
C ASP A 209 4.85 4.92 6.72
N GLY A 210 4.28 5.17 5.55
CA GLY A 210 4.33 6.48 4.90
C GLY A 210 3.66 7.59 5.69
N GLY A 211 2.75 7.24 6.59
CA GLY A 211 2.05 8.19 7.45
C GLY A 211 2.95 8.97 8.43
N ILE A 212 4.22 8.56 8.58
CA ILE A 212 5.18 9.30 9.41
C ILE A 212 5.53 10.66 8.78
N TYR A 213 5.69 10.73 7.46
CA TYR A 213 6.13 11.96 6.77
C TYR A 213 5.13 12.47 5.74
N ASN A 214 4.33 11.60 5.10
CA ASN A 214 3.34 12.00 4.11
C ASN A 214 2.11 11.09 4.14
N ASN A 215 1.18 11.40 5.04
CA ASN A 215 -0.03 10.60 5.22
C ASN A 215 -1.10 10.84 4.15
N PHE A 216 -1.06 11.97 3.46
CA PHE A 216 -2.02 12.34 2.42
C PHE A 216 -1.28 12.97 1.23
N PRO A 217 -0.74 12.14 0.31
CA PRO A 217 0.27 12.53 -0.67
C PRO A 217 -0.28 13.28 -1.88
N THR A 218 -0.89 14.45 -1.65
CA THR A 218 -1.38 15.34 -2.71
C THR A 218 -0.26 16.03 -3.48
N ASP A 219 0.87 16.28 -2.82
CA ASP A 219 2.10 16.78 -3.40
C ASP A 219 2.66 15.80 -4.43
N VAL A 220 2.77 14.52 -4.06
CA VAL A 220 3.23 13.46 -4.98
C VAL A 220 2.31 13.33 -6.20
N MET A 221 0.99 13.43 -5.98
CA MET A 221 0.02 13.40 -7.08
C MET A 221 0.28 14.54 -8.08
N ARG A 222 0.55 15.75 -7.60
CA ARG A 222 0.84 16.92 -8.46
C ARG A 222 2.20 16.84 -9.15
N GLU A 223 3.22 16.35 -8.44
CA GLU A 223 4.58 16.30 -8.95
C GLU A 223 4.78 15.20 -9.99
N ASP A 224 4.25 14.01 -9.75
CA ASP A 224 4.46 12.84 -10.61
C ASP A 224 3.48 12.75 -11.79
N PHE A 225 2.31 13.38 -11.65
CA PHE A 225 1.24 13.34 -12.64
C PHE A 225 0.84 14.75 -13.08
N HIS A 226 1.77 15.48 -13.70
CA HIS A 226 1.64 16.89 -14.12
C HIS A 226 0.48 17.23 -15.07
N GLN A 227 -0.38 16.28 -15.43
CA GLN A 227 -1.49 16.45 -16.37
C GLN A 227 -2.87 16.51 -15.69
N ILE A 228 -2.88 16.69 -14.36
CA ILE A 228 -4.12 16.77 -13.56
C ILE A 228 -4.56 18.22 -13.42
#